data_63741d57df8c57ebc0a426fa06396e1a
#
_entry.id   63741d57df8c57ebc0a426fa06396e1a
#
_cell.length_a   1.000
_cell.length_b   1.000
_cell.length_c   1.000
_cell.angle_alpha   90.00
_cell.angle_beta   90.00
_cell.angle_gamma   90.00
#
_symmetry.space_group_name_H-M   'P 1'
#
loop_
_entity.id
_entity.type
_entity.pdbx_description
1 polymer ?
#
loop_
_entity_poly.entity_id
_entity_poly.type
_entity_poly.pdbx_seq_one_letter_code
_entity_poly.pdbx_strand_id
1 'polypeptide(L)'
;RMSTKATPAVLLEKCSKWYGQVIGVNDVSLAIDGGVTGILGPNGAGKSTLFKLLMGRLKPSSGNVRLFGVDPWVSTSPYRRVGYVAETEKLYDWMTGHDFVSTLARLHGMTREEASDRASHVLDFVGLSDVQNKEIGKYSKGMRQRVKIAHALVHDPDLIILDEPLHGCDPIARTSIMSVIRDLGSQGKTVLVSSHILDEIERITEQIVILHNGR
;
A
#
# COMPACT_ATOMS: atom_id res chain seq x y z
N ARG A 1 -26.24 22.39 13.33
CA ARG A 1 -25.29 21.34 13.73
C ARG A 1 -24.30 21.18 12.59
N MET A 2 -23.10 21.73 12.77
CA MET A 2 -21.99 21.51 11.82
C MET A 2 -21.61 20.02 11.95
N SER A 3 -21.83 19.26 10.88
CA SER A 3 -21.30 17.90 10.77
C SER A 3 -19.78 18.02 10.74
N THR A 4 -19.10 17.59 11.77
CA THR A 4 -17.63 17.40 11.77
C THR A 4 -17.33 16.33 10.73
N LYS A 5 -17.01 16.72 9.49
CA LYS A 5 -16.48 15.78 8.50
C LYS A 5 -15.23 15.15 9.11
N ALA A 6 -15.23 13.84 9.27
CA ALA A 6 -14.05 13.10 9.70
C ALA A 6 -12.88 13.45 8.78
N THR A 7 -11.70 13.61 9.35
CA THR A 7 -10.48 13.89 8.57
C THR A 7 -10.17 12.69 7.68
N PRO A 8 -10.12 12.84 6.36
CA PRO A 8 -9.87 11.71 5.47
C PRO A 8 -8.48 11.09 5.70
N ALA A 9 -8.36 9.80 5.43
CA ALA A 9 -7.08 9.09 5.53
C ALA A 9 -6.03 9.68 4.58
N VAL A 10 -6.46 10.09 3.38
CA VAL A 10 -5.62 10.76 2.36
C VAL A 10 -6.30 12.01 1.87
N LEU A 11 -5.58 13.13 1.86
CA LEU A 11 -6.01 14.39 1.27
C LEU A 11 -4.88 14.99 0.43
N LEU A 12 -5.17 15.25 -0.84
CA LEU A 12 -4.36 16.08 -1.72
C LEU A 12 -5.16 17.32 -2.12
N GLU A 13 -4.54 18.48 -2.09
CA GLU A 13 -5.15 19.75 -2.47
C GLU A 13 -4.24 20.47 -3.47
N LYS A 14 -4.66 20.50 -4.74
CA LYS A 14 -3.93 21.12 -5.86
C LYS A 14 -2.45 20.69 -5.88
N CYS A 15 -2.21 19.42 -5.59
CA CYS A 15 -0.87 18.88 -5.44
C CYS A 15 -0.19 18.69 -6.78
N SER A 16 1.00 19.28 -6.92
CA SER A 16 1.86 19.10 -8.09
C SER A 16 3.26 18.68 -7.71
N LYS A 17 3.89 17.86 -8.55
CA LYS A 17 5.30 17.51 -8.47
C LYS A 17 5.92 17.51 -9.84
N TRP A 18 6.92 18.39 -10.00
CA TRP A 18 7.71 18.48 -11.22
C TRP A 18 9.16 18.06 -10.97
N TYR A 19 9.75 17.41 -11.95
CA TYR A 19 11.17 17.04 -12.00
C TYR A 19 11.83 17.84 -13.13
N GLY A 20 12.20 19.09 -12.84
CA GLY A 20 12.58 20.04 -13.87
C GLY A 20 11.41 20.30 -14.83
N GLN A 21 11.55 19.89 -16.10
CA GLN A 21 10.50 20.03 -17.13
C GLN A 21 9.54 18.82 -17.19
N VAL A 22 9.83 17.75 -16.44
CA VAL A 22 9.00 16.54 -16.45
C VAL A 22 7.93 16.63 -15.36
N ILE A 23 6.68 16.45 -15.76
CA ILE A 23 5.52 16.42 -14.87
C ILE A 23 5.40 15.03 -14.25
N GLY A 24 5.49 14.94 -12.93
CA GLY A 24 5.16 13.72 -12.19
C GLY A 24 3.68 13.65 -11.87
N VAL A 25 3.15 14.69 -11.18
CA VAL A 25 1.71 14.95 -10.96
C VAL A 25 1.46 16.45 -11.08
N ASN A 26 0.25 16.85 -11.49
CA ASN A 26 -0.09 18.24 -11.74
C ASN A 26 -1.53 18.56 -11.36
N ASP A 27 -1.69 19.44 -10.38
CA ASP A 27 -2.97 19.98 -9.89
C ASP A 27 -3.96 18.87 -9.42
N VAL A 28 -3.43 17.82 -8.79
CA VAL A 28 -4.25 16.72 -8.30
C VAL A 28 -4.91 17.12 -6.99
N SER A 29 -6.25 17.01 -6.94
CA SER A 29 -7.04 17.17 -5.71
C SER A 29 -7.86 15.90 -5.48
N LEU A 30 -7.66 15.27 -4.32
CA LEU A 30 -8.24 13.97 -4.02
C LEU A 30 -8.41 13.81 -2.52
N ALA A 31 -9.57 13.31 -2.10
CA ALA A 31 -9.82 12.92 -0.72
C ALA A 31 -10.28 11.45 -0.71
N ILE A 32 -9.60 10.61 0.09
CA ILE A 32 -9.89 9.18 0.20
C ILE A 32 -10.05 8.82 1.67
N ASP A 33 -11.12 8.11 1.97
CA ASP A 33 -11.42 7.63 3.30
C ASP A 33 -12.27 6.34 3.22
N GLY A 34 -11.77 5.27 3.85
CA GLY A 34 -12.44 3.97 3.90
C GLY A 34 -12.50 3.20 2.57
N GLY A 35 -12.55 1.88 2.69
CA GLY A 35 -12.70 0.97 1.56
C GLY A 35 -11.49 0.93 0.62
N VAL A 36 -11.69 0.35 -0.55
CA VAL A 36 -10.63 0.20 -1.56
C VAL A 36 -10.80 1.25 -2.65
N THR A 37 -9.71 1.96 -2.97
CA THR A 37 -9.64 2.88 -4.12
C THR A 37 -8.56 2.43 -5.08
N GLY A 38 -8.93 2.21 -6.33
CA GLY A 38 -8.02 1.88 -7.43
C GLY A 38 -7.41 3.13 -8.04
N ILE A 39 -6.10 3.16 -8.22
CA ILE A 39 -5.39 4.22 -8.95
C ILE A 39 -4.97 3.65 -10.31
N LEU A 40 -5.74 3.95 -11.32
CA LEU A 40 -5.54 3.43 -12.68
C LEU A 40 -4.75 4.42 -13.53
N GLY A 41 -3.84 3.93 -14.35
CA GLY A 41 -3.14 4.73 -15.35
C GLY A 41 -1.99 3.99 -16.00
N PRO A 42 -1.59 4.37 -17.21
CA PRO A 42 -0.45 3.77 -17.90
C PRO A 42 0.87 3.97 -17.14
N ASN A 43 1.92 3.29 -17.60
CA ASN A 43 3.26 3.54 -17.08
C ASN A 43 3.66 4.99 -17.38
N GLY A 44 4.23 5.67 -16.37
CA GLY A 44 4.55 7.09 -16.45
C GLY A 44 3.38 8.05 -16.17
N ALA A 45 2.17 7.58 -15.89
CA ALA A 45 1.02 8.43 -15.59
C ALA A 45 1.15 9.26 -14.29
N GLY A 46 2.12 8.93 -13.42
CA GLY A 46 2.32 9.63 -12.15
C GLY A 46 1.96 8.81 -10.90
N LYS A 47 1.48 7.57 -11.04
CA LYS A 47 1.05 6.71 -9.91
C LYS A 47 2.13 6.58 -8.82
N SER A 48 3.34 6.15 -9.20
CA SER A 48 4.45 6.01 -8.24
C SER A 48 4.93 7.35 -7.70
N THR A 49 4.79 8.47 -8.44
CA THR A 49 5.04 9.82 -7.92
C THR A 49 4.03 10.18 -6.85
N LEU A 50 2.75 9.91 -7.10
CA LEU A 50 1.68 10.10 -6.12
C LEU A 50 1.98 9.34 -4.82
N PHE A 51 2.30 8.04 -4.92
CA PHE A 51 2.62 7.24 -3.73
C PHE A 51 3.88 7.71 -3.00
N LYS A 52 4.91 8.16 -3.72
CA LYS A 52 6.11 8.76 -3.09
C LYS A 52 5.81 10.05 -2.35
N LEU A 53 4.85 10.86 -2.83
CA LEU A 53 4.37 12.05 -2.14
C LEU A 53 3.62 11.67 -0.85
N LEU A 54 2.71 10.68 -0.91
CA LEU A 54 2.00 10.17 0.27
C LEU A 54 2.96 9.58 1.30
N MET A 55 4.01 8.90 0.86
CA MET A 55 5.03 8.31 1.73
C MET A 55 6.10 9.34 2.19
N GLY A 56 5.91 10.64 1.95
CA GLY A 56 6.86 11.69 2.33
C GLY A 56 8.27 11.51 1.75
N ARG A 57 8.42 10.67 0.72
CA ARG A 57 9.70 10.45 0.02
C ARG A 57 9.98 11.56 -0.99
N LEU A 58 8.96 12.33 -1.31
CA LEU A 58 9.02 13.51 -2.17
C LEU A 58 8.24 14.65 -1.53
N LYS A 59 8.82 15.86 -1.59
CA LYS A 59 8.12 17.08 -1.26
C LYS A 59 7.31 17.53 -2.49
N PRO A 60 6.03 17.94 -2.35
CA PRO A 60 5.29 18.54 -3.45
C PRO A 60 5.98 19.84 -3.94
N SER A 61 5.89 20.13 -5.23
CA SER A 61 6.34 21.39 -5.83
C SER A 61 5.35 22.52 -5.57
N SER A 62 4.05 22.19 -5.50
CA SER A 62 2.97 23.08 -5.05
C SER A 62 1.81 22.26 -4.49
N GLY A 63 0.90 22.93 -3.77
CA GLY A 63 -0.23 22.30 -3.11
C GLY A 63 0.16 21.55 -1.83
N ASN A 64 -0.78 20.78 -1.31
CA ASN A 64 -0.65 20.10 -0.02
C ASN A 64 -0.92 18.60 -0.16
N VAL A 65 -0.24 17.82 0.71
CA VAL A 65 -0.51 16.40 0.95
C VAL A 65 -0.71 16.20 2.44
N ARG A 66 -1.74 15.47 2.81
CA ARG A 66 -2.00 15.11 4.22
C ARG A 66 -2.38 13.65 4.33
N LEU A 67 -1.83 12.98 5.33
CA LEU A 67 -2.25 11.67 5.80
C LEU A 67 -2.84 11.84 7.19
N PHE A 68 -4.12 11.48 7.37
CA PHE A 68 -4.84 11.68 8.64
C PHE A 68 -4.71 13.13 9.17
N GLY A 69 -4.72 14.11 8.27
CA GLY A 69 -4.58 15.53 8.59
C GLY A 69 -3.14 16.03 8.81
N VAL A 70 -2.14 15.16 8.77
CA VAL A 70 -0.72 15.48 9.00
C VAL A 70 0.06 15.51 7.69
N ASP A 71 0.95 16.48 7.51
CA ASP A 71 1.86 16.54 6.35
C ASP A 71 2.97 15.47 6.50
N PRO A 72 3.00 14.46 5.59
CA PRO A 72 3.95 13.36 5.67
C PRO A 72 5.40 13.75 5.35
N TRP A 73 5.64 14.93 4.77
CA TRP A 73 6.97 15.46 4.56
C TRP A 73 7.57 16.07 5.83
N VAL A 74 6.71 16.63 6.69
CA VAL A 74 7.13 17.34 7.91
C VAL A 74 7.17 16.42 9.11
N SER A 75 6.29 15.42 9.17
CA SER A 75 6.17 14.53 10.34
C SER A 75 6.11 13.06 9.93
N THR A 76 6.77 12.22 10.70
CA THR A 76 6.73 10.75 10.55
C THR A 76 5.56 10.10 11.31
N SER A 77 4.80 10.87 12.09
CA SER A 77 3.72 10.34 12.93
C SER A 77 2.64 9.55 12.18
N PRO A 78 2.24 9.92 10.94
CA PRO A 78 1.24 9.15 10.19
C PRO A 78 1.69 7.74 9.85
N TYR A 79 3.00 7.48 9.70
CA TYR A 79 3.50 6.18 9.23
C TYR A 79 3.28 5.02 10.20
N ARG A 80 2.97 5.30 11.45
CA ARG A 80 2.53 4.27 12.40
C ARG A 80 1.18 3.65 12.01
N ARG A 81 0.43 4.32 11.13
CA ARG A 81 -0.90 3.93 10.66
C ARG A 81 -0.91 3.55 9.18
N VAL A 82 0.26 3.50 8.53
CA VAL A 82 0.38 3.27 7.08
C VAL A 82 1.21 2.02 6.81
N GLY A 83 0.65 1.07 6.07
CA GLY A 83 1.36 -0.04 5.44
C GLY A 83 1.65 0.29 3.97
N TYR A 84 2.86 0.05 3.50
CA TYR A 84 3.25 0.33 2.12
C TYR A 84 3.98 -0.85 1.49
N VAL A 85 3.53 -1.25 0.31
CA VAL A 85 4.18 -2.22 -0.56
C VAL A 85 4.59 -1.52 -1.85
N ALA A 86 5.90 -1.39 -2.07
CA ALA A 86 6.44 -0.84 -3.30
C ALA A 86 6.40 -1.89 -4.44
N GLU A 87 6.27 -1.43 -5.68
CA GLU A 87 6.37 -2.29 -6.88
C GLU A 87 7.68 -3.11 -6.85
N THR A 88 8.80 -2.42 -6.64
CA THR A 88 10.13 -3.02 -6.57
C THR A 88 10.65 -3.05 -5.14
N GLU A 89 10.42 -4.12 -4.44
CA GLU A 89 10.94 -4.35 -3.10
C GLU A 89 11.76 -5.64 -3.08
N LYS A 90 12.98 -5.54 -2.58
CA LYS A 90 13.85 -6.71 -2.39
C LYS A 90 13.53 -7.39 -1.07
N LEU A 91 13.30 -8.68 -1.14
CA LEU A 91 13.16 -9.54 0.03
C LEU A 91 14.49 -10.22 0.36
N TYR A 92 14.65 -10.65 1.59
CA TYR A 92 15.83 -11.40 2.04
C TYR A 92 15.60 -12.88 1.77
N ASP A 93 16.14 -13.41 0.68
CA ASP A 93 15.90 -14.75 0.16
C ASP A 93 16.30 -15.88 1.13
N TRP A 94 17.23 -15.61 2.03
CA TRP A 94 17.72 -16.53 3.07
C TRP A 94 16.86 -16.58 4.34
N MET A 95 15.94 -15.62 4.51
CA MET A 95 15.01 -15.62 5.65
C MET A 95 13.78 -16.47 5.34
N THR A 96 13.18 -17.06 6.38
CA THR A 96 11.83 -17.61 6.25
C THR A 96 10.79 -16.50 6.18
N GLY A 97 9.60 -16.79 5.64
CA GLY A 97 8.49 -15.82 5.64
C GLY A 97 8.16 -15.33 7.05
N HIS A 98 8.13 -16.25 8.01
CA HIS A 98 7.88 -15.96 9.42
C HIS A 98 8.97 -15.07 10.04
N ASP A 99 10.26 -15.40 9.85
CA ASP A 99 11.36 -14.62 10.39
C ASP A 99 11.36 -13.19 9.82
N PHE A 100 11.10 -13.06 8.52
CA PHE A 100 11.02 -11.77 7.86
C PHE A 100 9.93 -10.90 8.48
N VAL A 101 8.69 -11.39 8.55
CA VAL A 101 7.55 -10.64 9.06
C VAL A 101 7.67 -10.36 10.56
N SER A 102 8.11 -11.32 11.37
CA SER A 102 8.30 -11.13 12.82
C SER A 102 9.43 -10.14 13.13
N THR A 103 10.52 -10.14 12.34
CA THR A 103 11.59 -9.14 12.47
C THR A 103 11.04 -7.73 12.26
N LEU A 104 10.21 -7.52 11.25
CA LEU A 104 9.61 -6.22 10.97
C LEU A 104 8.58 -5.81 12.04
N ALA A 105 7.81 -6.76 12.59
CA ALA A 105 6.94 -6.53 13.74
C ALA A 105 7.72 -5.99 14.96
N ARG A 106 8.90 -6.56 15.21
CA ARG A 106 9.78 -6.09 16.28
C ARG A 106 10.30 -4.66 16.05
N LEU A 107 10.55 -4.26 14.81
CA LEU A 107 10.91 -2.88 14.48
C LEU A 107 9.77 -1.89 14.77
N HIS A 108 8.51 -2.36 14.79
CA HIS A 108 7.35 -1.60 15.24
C HIS A 108 7.19 -1.57 16.78
N GLY A 109 8.12 -2.16 17.52
CA GLY A 109 8.16 -2.11 19.00
C GLY A 109 7.49 -3.30 19.69
N MET A 110 7.07 -4.34 18.96
CA MET A 110 6.52 -5.56 19.53
C MET A 110 7.60 -6.38 20.24
N THR A 111 7.24 -7.04 21.33
CA THR A 111 8.08 -8.06 21.97
C THR A 111 8.33 -9.22 21.01
N ARG A 112 9.24 -10.13 21.36
CA ARG A 112 9.53 -11.30 20.52
C ARG A 112 8.31 -12.21 20.36
N GLU A 113 7.56 -12.40 21.44
CA GLU A 113 6.37 -13.25 21.47
C GLU A 113 5.24 -12.61 20.67
N GLU A 114 4.87 -11.35 20.95
CA GLU A 114 3.86 -10.63 20.18
C GLU A 114 4.18 -10.58 18.68
N ALA A 115 5.44 -10.36 18.31
CA ALA A 115 5.88 -10.30 16.91
C ALA A 115 5.75 -11.66 16.21
N SER A 116 6.04 -12.76 16.91
CA SER A 116 5.88 -14.12 16.38
C SER A 116 4.41 -14.46 16.14
N ASP A 117 3.54 -14.19 17.10
CA ASP A 117 2.11 -14.45 17.00
C ASP A 117 1.48 -13.57 15.89
N ARG A 118 1.85 -12.29 15.86
CA ARG A 118 1.37 -11.38 14.83
C ARG A 118 1.85 -11.75 13.44
N ALA A 119 3.10 -12.21 13.29
CA ALA A 119 3.62 -12.71 12.02
C ALA A 119 2.83 -13.91 11.51
N SER A 120 2.59 -14.91 12.38
CA SER A 120 1.78 -16.08 12.05
C SER A 120 0.36 -15.68 11.62
N HIS A 121 -0.27 -14.76 12.35
CA HIS A 121 -1.62 -14.27 12.03
C HIS A 121 -1.70 -13.58 10.65
N VAL A 122 -0.78 -12.65 10.34
CA VAL A 122 -0.82 -11.95 9.05
C VAL A 122 -0.40 -12.84 7.88
N LEU A 123 0.49 -13.83 8.12
CA LEU A 123 0.86 -14.82 7.12
C LEU A 123 -0.31 -15.78 6.82
N ASP A 124 -1.10 -16.14 7.83
CA ASP A 124 -2.34 -16.87 7.65
C ASP A 124 -3.35 -16.06 6.82
N PHE A 125 -3.57 -14.82 7.18
CA PHE A 125 -4.48 -13.91 6.47
C PHE A 125 -4.15 -13.80 4.97
N VAL A 126 -2.87 -13.79 4.59
CA VAL A 126 -2.46 -13.76 3.17
C VAL A 126 -2.31 -15.17 2.55
N GLY A 127 -2.69 -16.24 3.26
CA GLY A 127 -2.66 -17.62 2.77
C GLY A 127 -1.26 -18.20 2.59
N LEU A 128 -0.36 -17.93 3.54
CA LEU A 128 1.02 -18.44 3.55
C LEU A 128 1.35 -19.33 4.77
N SER A 129 0.35 -19.75 5.57
CA SER A 129 0.55 -20.54 6.79
C SER A 129 1.40 -21.78 6.56
N ASP A 130 1.08 -22.58 5.53
CA ASP A 130 1.74 -23.87 5.25
C ASP A 130 3.21 -23.72 4.82
N VAL A 131 3.59 -22.51 4.42
CA VAL A 131 4.92 -22.23 3.85
C VAL A 131 5.69 -21.17 4.63
N GLN A 132 5.14 -20.66 5.74
CA GLN A 132 5.73 -19.56 6.51
C GLN A 132 7.16 -19.86 7.00
N ASN A 133 7.48 -21.14 7.25
CA ASN A 133 8.79 -21.60 7.72
C ASN A 133 9.76 -21.97 6.57
N LYS A 134 9.35 -21.80 5.31
CA LYS A 134 10.24 -21.97 4.15
C LYS A 134 10.94 -20.65 3.83
N GLU A 135 12.18 -20.77 3.34
CA GLU A 135 12.95 -19.61 2.85
C GLU A 135 12.22 -18.88 1.73
N ILE A 136 12.23 -17.56 1.78
CA ILE A 136 11.60 -16.68 0.78
C ILE A 136 12.20 -16.90 -0.61
N GLY A 137 13.47 -17.29 -0.70
CA GLY A 137 14.11 -17.65 -1.97
C GLY A 137 13.43 -18.79 -2.72
N LYS A 138 12.67 -19.65 -2.02
CA LYS A 138 11.89 -20.76 -2.58
C LYS A 138 10.44 -20.38 -2.91
N TYR A 139 10.03 -19.14 -2.66
CA TYR A 139 8.68 -18.67 -2.91
C TYR A 139 8.45 -18.36 -4.39
N SER A 140 7.25 -18.72 -4.90
CA SER A 140 6.78 -18.22 -6.18
C SER A 140 6.64 -16.69 -6.16
N LYS A 141 6.52 -16.05 -7.33
CA LYS A 141 6.32 -14.60 -7.41
C LYS A 141 5.08 -14.14 -6.64
N GLY A 142 3.97 -14.87 -6.75
CA GLY A 142 2.73 -14.60 -6.00
C GLY A 142 2.89 -14.79 -4.49
N MET A 143 3.66 -15.78 -4.03
CA MET A 143 3.98 -15.95 -2.61
C MET A 143 4.87 -14.80 -2.10
N ARG A 144 5.86 -14.38 -2.88
CA ARG A 144 6.71 -13.22 -2.58
C ARG A 144 5.90 -11.94 -2.47
N GLN A 145 4.90 -11.74 -3.32
CA GLN A 145 4.02 -10.59 -3.24
C GLN A 145 3.12 -10.64 -2.00
N ARG A 146 2.59 -11.82 -1.65
CA ARG A 146 1.77 -11.98 -0.44
C ARG A 146 2.56 -11.77 0.86
N VAL A 147 3.82 -12.20 0.94
CA VAL A 147 4.65 -11.91 2.13
C VAL A 147 4.97 -10.43 2.28
N LYS A 148 5.10 -9.66 1.17
CA LYS A 148 5.21 -8.20 1.23
C LYS A 148 3.94 -7.56 1.79
N ILE A 149 2.77 -8.06 1.39
CA ILE A 149 1.49 -7.58 1.94
C ILE A 149 1.41 -7.92 3.44
N ALA A 150 1.75 -9.15 3.85
CA ALA A 150 1.79 -9.53 5.26
C ALA A 150 2.68 -8.59 6.09
N HIS A 151 3.87 -8.29 5.60
CA HIS A 151 4.79 -7.33 6.23
C HIS A 151 4.13 -5.94 6.41
N ALA A 152 3.47 -5.43 5.37
CA ALA A 152 2.81 -4.13 5.44
C ALA A 152 1.63 -4.09 6.42
N LEU A 153 1.06 -5.25 6.79
CA LEU A 153 -0.07 -5.40 7.70
C LEU A 153 0.33 -5.67 9.15
N VAL A 154 1.59 -5.96 9.42
CA VAL A 154 2.04 -6.48 10.71
C VAL A 154 1.74 -5.54 11.89
N HIS A 155 1.80 -4.24 11.70
CA HIS A 155 1.54 -3.22 12.72
C HIS A 155 0.09 -2.69 12.73
N ASP A 156 -0.82 -3.42 12.06
CA ASP A 156 -2.26 -3.11 11.98
C ASP A 156 -2.59 -1.71 11.45
N PRO A 157 -2.10 -1.33 10.26
CA PRO A 157 -2.31 0.00 9.70
C PRO A 157 -3.77 0.28 9.39
N ASP A 158 -4.15 1.57 9.39
CA ASP A 158 -5.48 2.04 8.94
C ASP A 158 -5.49 2.32 7.42
N LEU A 159 -4.34 2.69 6.86
CA LEU A 159 -4.14 2.93 5.43
C LEU A 159 -3.11 1.95 4.87
N ILE A 160 -3.47 1.26 3.80
CA ILE A 160 -2.59 0.34 3.07
C ILE A 160 -2.42 0.87 1.65
N ILE A 161 -1.17 1.04 1.22
CA ILE A 161 -0.82 1.49 -0.13
C ILE A 161 -0.06 0.36 -0.84
N LEU A 162 -0.61 -0.11 -1.96
CA LEU A 162 -0.08 -1.21 -2.75
C LEU A 162 0.26 -0.72 -4.16
N ASP A 163 1.56 -0.65 -4.48
CA ASP A 163 2.02 -0.21 -5.81
C ASP A 163 2.19 -1.42 -6.73
N GLU A 164 1.31 -1.53 -7.74
CA GLU A 164 1.27 -2.62 -8.74
C GLU A 164 1.32 -4.04 -8.10
N PRO A 165 0.47 -4.37 -7.10
CA PRO A 165 0.60 -5.61 -6.33
C PRO A 165 0.36 -6.89 -7.15
N LEU A 166 -0.29 -6.79 -8.30
CA LEU A 166 -0.63 -7.92 -9.16
C LEU A 166 0.38 -8.12 -10.29
N HIS A 167 1.36 -7.20 -10.42
CA HIS A 167 2.31 -7.22 -11.53
C HIS A 167 3.13 -8.51 -11.59
N GLY A 168 3.00 -9.21 -12.74
CA GLY A 168 3.73 -10.44 -13.03
C GLY A 168 3.37 -11.64 -12.15
N CYS A 169 2.24 -11.61 -11.45
CA CYS A 169 1.65 -12.78 -10.80
C CYS A 169 0.90 -13.63 -11.81
N ASP A 170 0.86 -14.95 -11.57
CA ASP A 170 -0.01 -15.86 -12.31
C ASP A 170 -1.50 -15.63 -11.95
N PRO A 171 -2.46 -16.15 -12.73
CA PRO A 171 -3.89 -15.90 -12.50
C PRO A 171 -4.40 -16.34 -11.11
N ILE A 172 -3.88 -17.44 -10.57
CA ILE A 172 -4.29 -17.96 -9.26
C ILE A 172 -3.79 -17.01 -8.15
N ALA A 173 -2.53 -16.62 -8.21
CA ALA A 173 -1.96 -15.67 -7.27
C ALA A 173 -2.66 -14.30 -7.33
N ARG A 174 -3.00 -13.79 -8.53
CA ARG A 174 -3.78 -12.56 -8.70
C ARG A 174 -5.13 -12.64 -7.98
N THR A 175 -5.89 -13.70 -8.20
CA THR A 175 -7.20 -13.91 -7.54
C THR A 175 -7.06 -13.92 -6.02
N SER A 176 -6.06 -14.60 -5.49
CA SER A 176 -5.78 -14.63 -4.05
C SER A 176 -5.44 -13.24 -3.50
N ILE A 177 -4.57 -12.47 -4.17
CA ILE A 177 -4.20 -11.11 -3.75
C ILE A 177 -5.41 -10.17 -3.83
N MET A 178 -6.22 -10.26 -4.89
CA MET A 178 -7.46 -9.48 -5.01
C MET A 178 -8.43 -9.76 -3.87
N SER A 179 -8.54 -11.03 -3.43
CA SER A 179 -9.37 -11.37 -2.26
C SER A 179 -8.87 -10.69 -1.00
N VAL A 180 -7.57 -10.79 -0.72
CA VAL A 180 -6.93 -10.11 0.44
C VAL A 180 -7.21 -8.61 0.43
N ILE A 181 -7.10 -7.94 -0.73
CA ILE A 181 -7.36 -6.50 -0.86
C ILE A 181 -8.82 -6.17 -0.55
N ARG A 182 -9.78 -6.96 -1.06
CA ARG A 182 -11.22 -6.77 -0.77
C ARG A 182 -11.53 -7.00 0.71
N ASP A 183 -10.94 -8.04 1.31
CA ASP A 183 -11.14 -8.38 2.71
C ASP A 183 -10.64 -7.25 3.62
N LEU A 184 -9.50 -6.62 3.31
CA LEU A 184 -9.00 -5.44 4.01
C LEU A 184 -10.00 -4.27 3.93
N GLY A 185 -10.52 -3.98 2.75
CA GLY A 185 -11.53 -2.93 2.56
C GLY A 185 -12.82 -3.22 3.34
N SER A 186 -13.28 -4.47 3.36
CA SER A 186 -14.49 -4.90 4.09
C SER A 186 -14.32 -4.81 5.62
N GLN A 187 -13.08 -4.93 6.11
CA GLN A 187 -12.72 -4.74 7.53
C GLN A 187 -12.63 -3.26 7.92
N GLY A 188 -12.96 -2.33 7.03
CA GLY A 188 -12.95 -0.89 7.30
C GLY A 188 -11.58 -0.22 7.12
N LYS A 189 -10.58 -0.92 6.57
CA LYS A 189 -9.30 -0.31 6.22
C LYS A 189 -9.44 0.56 4.98
N THR A 190 -8.63 1.60 4.87
CA THR A 190 -8.46 2.36 3.62
C THR A 190 -7.35 1.71 2.81
N VAL A 191 -7.65 1.28 1.59
CA VAL A 191 -6.67 0.62 0.71
C VAL A 191 -6.54 1.38 -0.59
N LEU A 192 -5.33 1.80 -0.92
CA LEU A 192 -4.97 2.34 -2.23
C LEU A 192 -4.22 1.26 -3.02
N VAL A 193 -4.71 0.93 -4.19
CA VAL A 193 -4.06 -0.06 -5.07
C VAL A 193 -3.85 0.54 -6.45
N SER A 194 -2.61 0.54 -6.94
CA SER A 194 -2.33 0.95 -8.32
C SER A 194 -2.33 -0.24 -9.28
N SER A 195 -2.81 0.00 -10.49
CA SER A 195 -2.65 -0.90 -11.65
C SER A 195 -2.68 -0.08 -12.94
N HIS A 196 -2.12 -0.66 -14.00
CA HIS A 196 -2.28 -0.17 -15.37
C HIS A 196 -3.33 -0.98 -16.15
N ILE A 197 -3.99 -1.95 -15.51
CA ILE A 197 -4.99 -2.85 -16.09
C ILE A 197 -6.35 -2.58 -15.45
N LEU A 198 -7.31 -2.09 -16.24
CA LEU A 198 -8.65 -1.74 -15.76
C LEU A 198 -9.39 -2.94 -15.17
N ASP A 199 -9.39 -4.08 -15.87
CA ASP A 199 -10.06 -5.32 -15.43
C ASP A 199 -9.60 -5.79 -14.03
N GLU A 200 -8.34 -5.57 -13.68
CA GLU A 200 -7.82 -5.87 -12.34
C GLU A 200 -8.46 -4.98 -11.27
N ILE A 201 -8.59 -3.69 -11.55
CA ILE A 201 -9.16 -2.72 -10.61
C ILE A 201 -10.67 -2.91 -10.46
N GLU A 202 -11.41 -3.10 -11.55
CA GLU A 202 -12.86 -3.32 -11.52
C GLU A 202 -13.26 -4.57 -10.74
N ARG A 203 -12.40 -5.59 -10.72
CA ARG A 203 -12.61 -6.79 -9.88
C ARG A 203 -12.38 -6.55 -8.39
N ILE A 204 -11.71 -5.47 -8.00
CA ILE A 204 -11.37 -5.17 -6.61
C ILE A 204 -12.31 -4.12 -6.03
N THR A 205 -12.66 -3.08 -6.80
CA THR A 205 -13.42 -1.93 -6.32
C THR A 205 -14.16 -1.19 -7.44
N GLU A 206 -15.24 -0.50 -7.06
CA GLU A 206 -15.94 0.46 -7.92
C GLU A 206 -15.39 1.88 -7.79
N GLN A 207 -14.54 2.15 -6.79
CA GLN A 207 -13.93 3.46 -6.57
C GLN A 207 -12.61 3.54 -7.34
N ILE A 208 -12.63 4.26 -8.47
CA ILE A 208 -11.48 4.34 -9.38
C ILE A 208 -11.09 5.81 -9.57
N VAL A 209 -9.80 6.08 -9.38
CA VAL A 209 -9.15 7.35 -9.75
C VAL A 209 -8.27 7.07 -10.96
N ILE A 210 -8.53 7.79 -12.06
CA ILE A 210 -7.74 7.64 -13.28
C ILE A 210 -6.68 8.73 -13.32
N LEU A 211 -5.44 8.33 -13.46
CA LEU A 211 -4.29 9.21 -13.66
C LEU A 211 -3.84 9.13 -15.13
N HIS A 212 -3.76 10.29 -15.78
CA HIS A 212 -3.24 10.40 -17.13
C HIS A 212 -2.35 11.65 -17.25
N ASN A 213 -1.09 11.47 -17.66
CA ASN A 213 -0.12 12.57 -17.79
C ASN A 213 -0.04 13.46 -16.53
N GLY A 214 -0.06 12.81 -15.35
CA GLY A 214 0.04 13.50 -14.05
C GLY A 214 -1.25 14.20 -13.59
N ARG A 215 -2.39 13.96 -14.20
CA ARG A 215 -3.69 14.57 -13.85
C ARG A 215 -4.75 13.53 -13.64
#